data_98235d7db22be594f96682b0fcc9794c
#
_entry.id   98235d7db22be594f96682b0fcc9794c
#
_cell.length_a   1.000
_cell.length_b   1.000
_cell.length_c   1.000
_cell.angle_alpha   90.00
_cell.angle_beta   90.00
_cell.angle_gamma   90.00
#
_symmetry.space_group_name_H-M   'P 1'
#
loop_
_entity.id
_entity.type
_entity.pdbx_description
1 polymer ?
#
loop_
_entity_poly.entity_id
_entity_poly.type
_entity_poly.pdbx_seq_one_letter_code
_entity_poly.pdbx_strand_id
1 'polypeptide(L)'
;MKVIIIGGVAGGMSAATRLRRLNEEAEIIIFEKGPFVSFANCGLPYYVSGEIGERNQLLVQTPESLQARFNLDVRPHHEVLSIDSHAKMVTVKHEDQTFTETYDHLILSPGAKPFVPPIEGIAEAKN
;
A
#
# COMPACT_ATOMS: atom_id res chain seq x y z
N MET A 1 13.68 3.78 16.29
CA MET A 1 12.62 2.77 16.07
C MET A 1 12.32 2.74 14.57
N LYS A 2 12.40 1.57 14.00
CA LYS A 2 12.14 1.33 12.58
C LYS A 2 10.86 0.49 12.43
N VAL A 3 9.91 1.02 11.69
CA VAL A 3 8.61 0.38 11.47
C VAL A 3 8.41 0.14 9.99
N ILE A 4 8.11 -1.11 9.63
CA ILE A 4 7.71 -1.47 8.28
C ILE A 4 6.20 -1.67 8.25
N ILE A 5 5.56 -1.13 7.22
CA ILE A 5 4.14 -1.28 6.94
C ILE A 5 3.98 -1.96 5.59
N ILE A 6 3.29 -3.08 5.56
CA ILE A 6 2.99 -3.81 4.33
C ILE A 6 1.57 -3.44 3.88
N GLY A 7 1.49 -2.76 2.74
CA GLY A 7 0.24 -2.26 2.18
C GLY A 7 0.03 -0.77 2.43
N GLY A 8 -0.04 0.00 1.36
CA GLY A 8 -0.07 1.46 1.35
C GLY A 8 -1.44 2.08 1.06
N VAL A 9 -2.54 1.36 1.36
CA VAL A 9 -3.90 1.89 1.19
C VAL A 9 -4.47 2.33 2.55
N ALA A 10 -5.75 2.23 2.80
CA ALA A 10 -6.40 2.87 3.95
C ALA A 10 -5.79 2.52 5.31
N GLY A 11 -5.66 1.23 5.63
CA GLY A 11 -5.17 0.78 6.93
C GLY A 11 -3.70 1.16 7.17
N GLY A 12 -2.83 0.85 6.20
CA GLY A 12 -1.41 1.13 6.30
C GLY A 12 -1.10 2.62 6.37
N MET A 13 -1.74 3.43 5.53
CA MET A 13 -1.52 4.87 5.52
C MET A 13 -2.08 5.57 6.75
N SER A 14 -3.22 5.12 7.28
CA SER A 14 -3.75 5.61 8.56
C SER A 14 -2.81 5.31 9.71
N ALA A 15 -2.26 4.09 9.76
CA ALA A 15 -1.28 3.71 10.76
C ALA A 15 0.01 4.52 10.64
N ALA A 16 0.55 4.69 9.43
CA ALA A 16 1.77 5.43 9.16
C ALA A 16 1.68 6.90 9.60
N THR A 17 0.61 7.58 9.19
CA THR A 17 0.41 8.99 9.54
C THR A 17 0.15 9.20 11.02
N ARG A 18 -0.57 8.27 11.65
CA ARG A 18 -0.78 8.32 13.11
C ARG A 18 0.53 8.07 13.87
N LEU A 19 1.30 7.09 13.47
CA LEU A 19 2.59 6.77 14.07
C LEU A 19 3.54 7.98 14.00
N ARG A 20 3.63 8.64 12.85
CA ARG A 20 4.46 9.83 12.68
C ARG A 20 4.08 10.95 13.65
N ARG A 21 2.79 11.16 13.90
CA ARG A 21 2.33 12.16 14.87
C ARG A 21 2.70 11.82 16.33
N LEU A 22 2.85 10.52 16.62
CA LEU A 22 3.21 10.04 17.95
C LEU A 22 4.72 9.94 18.16
N ASN A 23 5.47 9.77 17.07
CA ASN A 23 6.93 9.62 17.10
C ASN A 23 7.55 10.23 15.85
N GLU A 24 8.10 11.43 16.01
CA GLU A 24 8.74 12.17 14.91
C GLU A 24 10.07 11.55 14.47
N GLU A 25 10.75 10.82 15.36
CA GLU A 25 12.06 10.21 15.12
C GLU A 25 11.97 8.80 14.49
N ALA A 26 10.78 8.23 14.40
CA ALA A 26 10.62 6.89 13.85
C ALA A 26 10.97 6.85 12.35
N GLU A 27 11.74 5.84 11.93
CA GLU A 27 11.89 5.48 10.53
C GLU A 27 10.66 4.65 10.12
N ILE A 28 9.90 5.13 9.14
CA ILE A 28 8.66 4.48 8.70
C ILE A 28 8.76 4.20 7.22
N ILE A 29 8.78 2.92 6.87
CA ILE A 29 8.85 2.42 5.48
C ILE A 29 7.53 1.73 5.15
N ILE A 30 6.92 2.10 4.03
CA ILE A 30 5.71 1.48 3.52
C ILE A 30 6.02 0.77 2.20
N PHE A 31 5.83 -0.55 2.17
CA PHE A 31 5.91 -1.34 0.94
C PHE A 31 4.51 -1.55 0.37
N GLU A 32 4.30 -1.08 -0.86
CA GLU A 32 3.07 -1.28 -1.60
C GLU A 32 3.37 -2.07 -2.89
N LYS A 33 2.69 -3.20 -3.05
CA LYS A 33 2.84 -4.06 -4.22
C LYS A 33 2.35 -3.37 -5.51
N GLY A 34 1.24 -2.63 -5.41
CA GLY A 34 0.64 -1.94 -6.53
C GLY A 34 1.34 -0.61 -6.88
N PRO A 35 0.86 0.03 -7.95
CA PRO A 35 1.43 1.31 -8.41
C PRO A 35 0.98 2.51 -7.57
N PHE A 36 -0.08 2.39 -6.80
CA PHE A 36 -0.71 3.51 -6.11
C PHE A 36 -0.82 3.27 -4.61
N VAL A 37 -0.59 4.32 -3.85
CA VAL A 37 -0.84 4.40 -2.42
C VAL A 37 -1.99 5.37 -2.14
N SER A 38 -2.57 5.32 -0.96
CA SER A 38 -3.69 6.20 -0.59
C SER A 38 -4.85 6.18 -1.60
N PHE A 39 -5.10 5.04 -2.22
CA PHE A 39 -6.17 4.90 -3.21
C PHE A 39 -7.53 4.78 -2.52
N ALA A 40 -8.49 5.61 -2.94
CA ALA A 40 -9.85 5.61 -2.39
C ALA A 40 -10.71 4.50 -3.01
N ASN A 41 -10.53 3.26 -2.56
CA ASN A 41 -11.33 2.11 -3.02
C ASN A 41 -12.84 2.33 -2.84
N CYS A 42 -13.24 3.05 -1.80
CA CYS A 42 -14.65 3.40 -1.54
C CYS A 42 -15.25 4.34 -2.60
N GLY A 43 -14.43 5.01 -3.39
CA GLY A 43 -14.86 5.87 -4.49
C GLY A 43 -15.12 5.12 -5.81
N LEU A 44 -14.72 3.84 -5.91
CA LEU A 44 -14.88 3.06 -7.15
C LEU A 44 -16.33 2.98 -7.65
N PRO A 45 -17.37 2.75 -6.82
CA PRO A 45 -18.74 2.77 -7.28
C PRO A 45 -19.14 4.10 -7.94
N TYR A 46 -18.69 5.21 -7.39
CA TYR A 46 -18.96 6.55 -7.91
C TYR A 46 -18.19 6.85 -9.21
N TYR A 47 -17.02 6.25 -9.37
CA TYR A 47 -16.29 6.30 -10.63
C TYR A 47 -17.01 5.49 -11.72
N VAL A 48 -17.47 4.29 -11.40
CA VAL A 48 -18.24 3.44 -12.33
C VAL A 48 -19.56 4.08 -12.73
N SER A 49 -20.25 4.74 -11.79
CA SER A 49 -21.51 5.46 -12.07
C SER A 49 -21.33 6.78 -12.83
N GLY A 50 -20.10 7.26 -12.98
CA GLY A 50 -19.78 8.52 -13.67
C GLY A 50 -19.87 9.78 -12.80
N GLU A 51 -20.14 9.66 -11.50
CA GLU A 51 -20.13 10.79 -10.57
C GLU A 51 -18.71 11.30 -10.33
N ILE A 52 -17.72 10.40 -10.28
CA ILE A 52 -16.31 10.74 -10.33
C ILE A 52 -15.86 10.62 -11.78
N GLY A 53 -15.60 11.73 -12.43
CA GLY A 53 -15.29 11.78 -13.86
C GLY A 53 -13.88 11.30 -14.21
N GLU A 54 -12.92 11.48 -13.31
CA GLU A 54 -11.52 11.16 -13.57
C GLU A 54 -10.96 10.21 -12.50
N ARG A 55 -10.26 9.17 -12.96
CA ARG A 55 -9.62 8.17 -12.08
C ARG A 55 -8.62 8.79 -11.09
N ASN A 56 -7.95 9.85 -11.49
CA ASN A 56 -6.98 10.55 -10.66
C ASN A 56 -7.59 11.12 -9.36
N GLN A 57 -8.89 11.39 -9.36
CA GLN A 57 -9.60 11.85 -8.17
C GLN A 57 -9.70 10.78 -7.06
N LEU A 58 -9.43 9.51 -7.39
CA LEU A 58 -9.34 8.41 -6.44
C LEU A 58 -7.97 8.34 -5.73
N LEU A 59 -6.96 9.06 -6.23
CA LEU A 59 -5.63 9.15 -5.64
C LEU A 59 -5.60 10.29 -4.62
N VAL A 60 -5.73 9.95 -3.35
CA VAL A 60 -5.82 10.95 -2.26
C VAL A 60 -4.47 11.59 -1.98
N GLN A 61 -3.40 10.80 -1.99
CA GLN A 61 -2.03 11.25 -1.73
C GLN A 61 -1.05 10.52 -2.66
N THR A 62 0.08 11.16 -2.95
CA THR A 62 1.20 10.54 -3.69
C THR A 62 2.35 10.21 -2.75
N PRO A 63 3.28 9.31 -3.14
CA PRO A 63 4.50 9.04 -2.36
C PRO A 63 5.27 10.31 -2.03
N GLU A 64 5.40 11.22 -2.99
CA GLU A 64 6.13 12.48 -2.84
C GLU A 64 5.46 13.41 -1.81
N SER A 65 4.13 13.52 -1.87
CA SER A 65 3.38 14.33 -0.90
C SER A 65 3.44 13.76 0.51
N LEU A 66 3.45 12.44 0.64
CA LEU A 66 3.59 11.74 1.92
C LEU A 66 4.99 11.88 2.52
N GLN A 67 6.02 11.83 1.67
CA GLN A 67 7.39 12.12 2.09
C GLN A 67 7.53 13.56 2.57
N ALA A 68 7.02 14.52 1.81
CA ALA A 68 7.16 15.93 2.13
C ALA A 68 6.42 16.35 3.40
N ARG A 69 5.20 15.81 3.62
CA ARG A 69 4.32 16.20 4.73
C ARG A 69 4.53 15.39 6.00
N PHE A 70 4.88 14.12 5.88
CA PHE A 70 4.92 13.18 7.00
C PHE A 70 6.26 12.45 7.12
N ASN A 71 7.24 12.76 6.26
CA ASN A 71 8.53 12.07 6.25
C ASN A 71 8.37 10.53 6.25
N LEU A 72 7.51 10.03 5.37
CA LEU A 72 7.25 8.60 5.16
C LEU A 72 8.03 8.12 3.94
N ASP A 73 8.77 7.02 4.06
CA ASP A 73 9.42 6.35 2.94
C ASP A 73 8.42 5.38 2.29
N VAL A 74 7.73 5.86 1.27
CA VAL A 74 6.67 5.12 0.57
C VAL A 74 7.22 4.55 -0.73
N ARG A 75 7.20 3.22 -0.81
CA ARG A 75 7.78 2.48 -1.94
C ARG A 75 6.71 1.67 -2.68
N PRO A 76 6.09 2.24 -3.74
CA PRO A 76 5.21 1.48 -4.64
C PRO A 76 6.01 0.47 -5.47
N HIS A 77 5.34 -0.51 -6.07
CA HIS A 77 5.95 -1.61 -6.83
C HIS A 77 6.96 -2.45 -6.03
N HIS A 78 6.81 -2.51 -4.72
CA HIS A 78 7.61 -3.32 -3.82
C HIS A 78 6.73 -4.38 -3.16
N GLU A 79 6.95 -5.63 -3.52
CA GLU A 79 6.20 -6.77 -2.98
C GLU A 79 6.96 -7.45 -1.86
N VAL A 80 6.37 -7.51 -0.68
CA VAL A 80 6.92 -8.32 0.42
C VAL A 80 6.55 -9.77 0.17
N LEU A 81 7.58 -10.61 -0.02
CA LEU A 81 7.43 -12.03 -0.34
C LEU A 81 7.32 -12.90 0.90
N SER A 82 8.09 -12.57 1.94
CA SER A 82 8.13 -13.34 3.18
C SER A 82 8.53 -12.49 4.37
N ILE A 83 8.21 -13.01 5.55
CA ILE A 83 8.49 -12.38 6.84
C ILE A 83 9.21 -13.40 7.71
N ASP A 84 10.40 -13.04 8.20
CA ASP A 84 11.10 -13.76 9.26
C ASP A 84 10.88 -13.02 10.59
N SER A 85 9.97 -13.52 11.40
CA SER A 85 9.61 -12.90 12.68
C SER A 85 10.70 -13.06 13.75
N HIS A 86 11.54 -14.09 13.65
CA HIS A 86 12.65 -14.31 14.59
C HIS A 86 13.80 -13.36 14.32
N ALA A 87 14.18 -13.24 13.06
CA ALA A 87 15.24 -12.31 12.64
C ALA A 87 14.73 -10.86 12.51
N LYS A 88 13.42 -10.63 12.61
CA LYS A 88 12.77 -9.33 12.36
C LYS A 88 13.17 -8.74 11.00
N MET A 89 13.01 -9.54 9.96
CA MET A 89 13.30 -9.16 8.57
C MET A 89 12.14 -9.48 7.65
N VAL A 90 12.02 -8.68 6.61
CA VAL A 90 11.14 -8.95 5.47
C VAL A 90 11.99 -9.11 4.21
N THR A 91 11.56 -10.00 3.32
CA THR A 91 12.13 -10.14 1.97
C THR A 91 11.24 -9.41 0.99
N VAL A 92 11.82 -8.50 0.24
CA VAL A 92 11.10 -7.59 -0.66
C VAL A 92 11.59 -7.79 -2.08
N LYS A 93 10.65 -7.85 -3.02
CA LYS A 93 10.91 -7.87 -4.46
C LYS A 93 10.53 -6.53 -5.08
N HIS A 94 11.46 -5.96 -5.83
CA HIS A 94 11.23 -4.80 -6.68
C HIS A 94 11.84 -5.07 -8.05
N GLU A 95 11.01 -5.04 -9.09
CA GLU A 95 11.41 -5.45 -10.44
C GLU A 95 12.01 -6.87 -10.43
N ASP A 96 13.24 -7.05 -10.93
CA ASP A 96 13.95 -8.34 -10.95
C ASP A 96 14.87 -8.55 -9.74
N GLN A 97 14.87 -7.61 -8.80
CA GLN A 97 15.74 -7.65 -7.62
C GLN A 97 14.96 -8.04 -6.36
N THR A 98 15.65 -8.79 -5.50
CA THR A 98 15.13 -9.17 -4.19
C THR A 98 16.14 -8.72 -3.14
N PHE A 99 15.67 -8.07 -2.09
CA PHE A 99 16.47 -7.63 -0.96
C PHE A 99 15.76 -7.89 0.36
N THR A 100 16.49 -7.75 1.45
CA THR A 100 15.93 -7.87 2.80
C THR A 100 15.96 -6.52 3.52
N GLU A 101 14.97 -6.29 4.37
CA GLU A 101 14.86 -5.10 5.20
C GLU A 101 14.53 -5.51 6.64
N THR A 102 15.24 -4.92 7.61
CA THR A 102 15.00 -5.18 9.03
C THR A 102 13.98 -4.24 9.62
N TYR A 103 13.32 -4.66 10.71
CA TYR A 103 12.34 -3.84 11.41
C TYR A 103 12.38 -4.07 12.91
N ASP A 104 11.93 -3.07 13.68
CA ASP A 104 11.60 -3.23 15.09
C ASP A 104 10.13 -3.67 15.25
N HIS A 105 9.24 -3.05 14.48
CA HIS A 105 7.80 -3.34 14.45
C HIS A 105 7.30 -3.48 13.01
N LEU A 106 6.34 -4.38 12.84
CA LEU A 106 5.73 -4.68 11.55
C LEU A 106 4.21 -4.51 11.61
N ILE A 107 3.65 -3.80 10.64
CA ILE A 107 2.19 -3.64 10.48
C ILE A 107 1.79 -4.30 9.17
N LEU A 108 0.80 -5.19 9.24
CA LEU A 108 0.25 -5.91 8.10
C LEU A 108 -1.08 -5.31 7.69
N SER A 109 -1.13 -4.71 6.50
CA SER A 109 -2.34 -4.15 5.89
C SER A 109 -2.41 -4.51 4.40
N PRO A 110 -2.29 -5.80 4.03
CA PRO A 110 -2.13 -6.23 2.63
C PRO A 110 -3.39 -6.02 1.79
N GLY A 111 -4.52 -5.70 2.40
CA GLY A 111 -5.80 -5.56 1.71
C GLY A 111 -6.38 -6.88 1.26
N ALA A 112 -7.21 -6.82 0.22
CA ALA A 112 -7.90 -7.96 -0.34
C ALA A 112 -7.80 -7.97 -1.87
N LYS A 113 -7.90 -9.15 -2.45
CA LYS A 113 -8.00 -9.34 -3.89
C LYS A 113 -9.43 -9.79 -4.22
N PRO A 114 -10.08 -9.17 -5.22
CA PRO A 114 -11.39 -9.64 -5.67
C PRO A 114 -11.33 -11.10 -6.12
N PHE A 115 -12.29 -11.88 -5.67
CA PHE A 115 -12.51 -13.23 -6.20
C PHE A 115 -13.38 -13.14 -7.44
N VAL A 116 -12.88 -13.66 -8.55
CA VAL A 116 -13.66 -13.77 -9.79
C VAL A 116 -14.15 -15.21 -9.89
N PRO A 117 -15.47 -15.45 -9.71
CA PRO A 117 -16.00 -16.81 -9.77
C PRO A 117 -15.93 -17.34 -11.21
N PRO A 118 -15.87 -18.68 -11.40
CA PRO A 118 -15.82 -19.30 -12.72
C PRO A 118 -17.22 -19.33 -13.37
N ILE A 119 -17.70 -18.14 -13.79
CA ILE A 119 -18.96 -17.97 -14.46
C ILE A 119 -18.69 -17.90 -15.97
N GLU A 120 -19.49 -18.64 -16.77
CA GLU A 120 -19.40 -18.61 -18.23
C GLU A 120 -19.58 -17.18 -18.76
N GLY A 121 -18.69 -16.75 -19.66
CA GLY A 121 -18.72 -15.41 -20.25
C GLY A 121 -18.12 -14.29 -19.39
N ILE A 122 -17.68 -14.55 -18.16
CA ILE A 122 -17.13 -13.49 -17.29
C ILE A 122 -15.85 -12.86 -17.86
N ALA A 123 -15.01 -13.64 -18.55
CA ALA A 123 -13.79 -13.16 -19.20
C ALA A 123 -14.07 -12.27 -20.42
N GLU A 124 -15.26 -12.36 -20.99
CA GLU A 124 -15.71 -11.61 -22.17
C GLU A 124 -16.54 -10.38 -21.78
N ALA A 125 -16.90 -10.25 -20.51
CA ALA A 125 -17.64 -9.10 -20.00
C ALA A 125 -16.80 -7.82 -20.18
N LYS A 126 -17.35 -6.88 -20.92
CA LYS A 126 -16.75 -5.54 -21.13
C LYS A 126 -17.60 -4.53 -20.36
N ASN A 127 -17.02 -3.84 -19.43
CA ASN A 127 -17.62 -2.73 -18.71
C ASN A 127 -17.03 -1.42 -19.21
#